data_7e4f45b2f9d3b1e19eb5fb4ecad2dad4
#
_entry.id   7e4f45b2f9d3b1e19eb5fb4ecad2dad4
#
_cell.length_a   1.000
_cell.length_b   1.000
_cell.length_c   1.000
_cell.angle_alpha   90.00
_cell.angle_beta   90.00
_cell.angle_gamma   90.00
#
_symmetry.space_group_name_H-M   'P 1'
#
loop_
_entity.id
_entity.type
_entity.pdbx_description
1 polymer ?
#
loop_
_entity_poly.entity_id
_entity_poly.type
_entity_poly.pdbx_seq_one_letter_code
_entity_poly.pdbx_strand_id
1 'polypeptide(L)'
;VGAGVINTWTRNAALIAQTFATLDELSDGRVMLGLGAWWDPLAWKVGVERRNPIKCMREYVEVIRRLFRMETVNFEGEFVKMRGVRLDVLHGAGERPRNIPIYIGATGFKMMELAGEIADGVLLNYLVSPTYNDKALEHIRKGASISGRRLEDIDRPQLIACSMDEDADRAIQLAKKHVTMTLGQQPHIMKASGVSQDLIDEVQRIMGGWPAKPGGIEKAAEIVPDSVVQLITASGTVDDVVKKVNEYAAHGCTAPLLLPLSGNVEYVIEKISGA
;
A
#
# COMPACT_ATOMS: atom_id res chain seq x y z
N VAL A 1 -1.99 14.89 4.38
CA VAL A 1 -2.14 13.75 5.30
C VAL A 1 -3.08 12.73 4.67
N GLY A 2 -2.81 11.43 4.78
CA GLY A 2 -3.66 10.42 4.15
C GLY A 2 -3.65 9.09 4.88
N ALA A 3 -4.60 8.22 4.53
CA ALA A 3 -4.61 6.83 4.98
C ALA A 3 -3.95 5.93 3.93
N GLY A 4 -3.04 5.10 4.35
CA GLY A 4 -2.40 4.15 3.44
C GLY A 4 -2.38 2.72 3.96
N VAL A 5 -3.53 2.09 4.16
CA VAL A 5 -4.90 2.28 3.68
C VAL A 5 -5.96 1.98 4.76
N ILE A 6 -7.22 2.37 4.52
CA ILE A 6 -8.39 1.92 5.27
C ILE A 6 -9.04 0.76 4.52
N ASN A 7 -9.39 -0.32 5.23
CA ASN A 7 -10.08 -1.44 4.59
C ASN A 7 -11.57 -1.16 4.36
N THR A 8 -12.14 -1.77 3.32
CA THR A 8 -13.55 -1.64 2.91
C THR A 8 -14.49 -2.59 3.65
N TRP A 9 -14.07 -3.26 4.71
CA TRP A 9 -14.86 -4.30 5.38
C TRP A 9 -15.37 -3.93 6.76
N THR A 10 -14.60 -3.10 7.49
CA THR A 10 -14.91 -2.78 8.88
C THR A 10 -15.55 -1.41 9.07
N ARG A 11 -15.61 -0.61 8.01
CA ARG A 11 -16.28 0.71 8.00
C ARG A 11 -17.13 0.84 6.75
N ASN A 12 -18.29 1.43 6.94
CA ASN A 12 -19.20 1.66 5.83
C ASN A 12 -18.75 2.88 4.98
N ALA A 13 -19.10 2.86 3.71
CA ALA A 13 -18.63 3.87 2.75
C ALA A 13 -19.07 5.30 3.11
N ALA A 14 -20.27 5.48 3.68
CA ALA A 14 -20.75 6.80 4.12
C ALA A 14 -19.93 7.34 5.30
N LEU A 15 -19.60 6.49 6.28
CA LEU A 15 -18.75 6.88 7.40
C LEU A 15 -17.34 7.26 6.94
N ILE A 16 -16.78 6.52 5.98
CA ILE A 16 -15.48 6.85 5.39
C ILE A 16 -15.57 8.23 4.70
N ALA A 17 -16.58 8.44 3.85
CA ALA A 17 -16.75 9.69 3.13
C ALA A 17 -16.93 10.88 4.10
N GLN A 18 -17.77 10.74 5.12
CA GLN A 18 -17.98 11.78 6.13
C GLN A 18 -16.68 12.10 6.89
N THR A 19 -15.94 11.08 7.32
CA THR A 19 -14.67 11.25 8.03
C THR A 19 -13.68 12.04 7.19
N PHE A 20 -13.52 11.67 5.91
CA PHE A 20 -12.55 12.34 5.04
C PHE A 20 -13.01 13.73 4.61
N ALA A 21 -14.30 13.97 4.45
CA ALA A 21 -14.83 15.33 4.22
C ALA A 21 -14.54 16.26 5.42
N THR A 22 -14.66 15.76 6.65
CA THR A 22 -14.29 16.52 7.85
C THR A 22 -12.78 16.78 7.94
N LEU A 23 -11.96 15.76 7.63
CA LEU A 23 -10.49 15.92 7.61
C LEU A 23 -10.04 16.88 6.50
N ASP A 24 -10.73 16.91 5.36
CA ASP A 24 -10.49 17.84 4.27
C ASP A 24 -10.70 19.30 4.73
N GLU A 25 -11.78 19.55 5.45
CA GLU A 25 -12.02 20.88 6.04
C GLU A 25 -10.96 21.25 7.08
N LEU A 26 -10.64 20.35 8.00
CA LEU A 26 -9.64 20.58 9.04
C LEU A 26 -8.24 20.79 8.49
N SER A 27 -7.93 20.22 7.36
CA SER A 27 -6.60 20.29 6.74
C SER A 27 -6.49 21.31 5.62
N ASP A 28 -7.56 22.04 5.31
CA ASP A 28 -7.63 22.97 4.18
C ASP A 28 -7.25 22.28 2.84
N GLY A 29 -7.96 21.20 2.52
CA GLY A 29 -7.83 20.46 1.26
C GLY A 29 -6.57 19.60 1.13
N ARG A 30 -5.85 19.29 2.22
CA ARG A 30 -4.58 18.53 2.20
C ARG A 30 -4.73 17.06 2.60
N VAL A 31 -5.86 16.45 2.25
CA VAL A 31 -6.20 15.06 2.60
C VAL A 31 -6.23 14.18 1.36
N MET A 32 -5.84 12.93 1.51
CA MET A 32 -5.99 11.85 0.53
C MET A 32 -6.60 10.62 1.19
N LEU A 33 -7.51 9.94 0.50
CA LEU A 33 -8.15 8.70 0.96
C LEU A 33 -7.51 7.49 0.30
N GLY A 34 -6.77 6.67 1.05
CA GLY A 34 -6.31 5.37 0.60
C GLY A 34 -7.23 4.25 1.08
N LEU A 35 -7.74 3.45 0.14
CA LEU A 35 -8.58 2.28 0.38
C LEU A 35 -7.82 1.00 0.09
N GLY A 36 -8.07 -0.05 0.87
CA GLY A 36 -7.47 -1.36 0.71
C GLY A 36 -8.46 -2.51 0.83
N ALA A 37 -8.19 -3.59 0.13
CA ALA A 37 -9.05 -4.78 0.18
C ALA A 37 -8.79 -5.69 1.38
N TRP A 38 -7.77 -5.35 2.19
CA TRP A 38 -7.33 -6.18 3.31
C TRP A 38 -6.88 -7.59 2.89
N TRP A 39 -6.68 -8.52 3.84
CA TRP A 39 -6.29 -9.90 3.58
C TRP A 39 -6.91 -10.87 4.60
N ASP A 40 -7.16 -12.08 4.16
CA ASP A 40 -8.01 -13.04 4.88
C ASP A 40 -7.55 -13.38 6.29
N PRO A 41 -6.26 -13.65 6.58
CA PRO A 41 -5.86 -14.01 7.94
C PRO A 41 -6.20 -12.96 9.01
N LEU A 42 -6.14 -11.65 8.68
CA LEU A 42 -6.55 -10.61 9.62
C LEU A 42 -8.06 -10.41 9.63
N ALA A 43 -8.72 -10.50 8.48
CA ALA A 43 -10.18 -10.37 8.37
C ALA A 43 -10.88 -11.44 9.21
N TRP A 44 -10.45 -12.69 9.11
CA TRP A 44 -11.01 -13.81 9.90
C TRP A 44 -10.84 -13.62 11.41
N LYS A 45 -9.73 -13.05 11.86
CA LYS A 45 -9.50 -12.79 13.30
C LYS A 45 -10.51 -11.82 13.91
N VAL A 46 -11.15 -11.00 13.09
CA VAL A 46 -12.19 -10.05 13.55
C VAL A 46 -13.58 -10.42 13.02
N GLY A 47 -13.76 -11.66 12.55
CA GLY A 47 -15.06 -12.17 12.11
C GLY A 47 -15.55 -11.61 10.76
N VAL A 48 -14.64 -11.10 9.93
CA VAL A 48 -14.98 -10.57 8.60
C VAL A 48 -14.71 -11.64 7.54
N GLU A 49 -15.73 -11.97 6.76
CA GLU A 49 -15.63 -12.78 5.56
C GLU A 49 -15.49 -11.87 4.33
N ARG A 50 -14.34 -11.92 3.67
CA ARG A 50 -14.09 -11.17 2.44
C ARG A 50 -14.61 -11.93 1.23
N ARG A 51 -15.61 -11.36 0.55
CA ARG A 51 -16.17 -11.90 -0.69
C ARG A 51 -15.99 -10.90 -1.81
N ASN A 52 -15.55 -11.34 -2.98
CA ASN A 52 -15.40 -10.51 -4.19
C ASN A 52 -14.81 -9.10 -3.93
N PRO A 53 -13.55 -8.99 -3.48
CA PRO A 53 -12.95 -7.72 -3.07
C PRO A 53 -12.86 -6.70 -4.21
N ILE A 54 -12.80 -7.13 -5.46
CA ILE A 54 -12.80 -6.27 -6.65
C ILE A 54 -14.13 -5.50 -6.76
N LYS A 55 -15.25 -6.22 -6.66
CA LYS A 55 -16.57 -5.61 -6.73
C LYS A 55 -16.84 -4.72 -5.51
N CYS A 56 -16.46 -5.18 -4.32
CA CYS A 56 -16.57 -4.38 -3.10
C CYS A 56 -15.83 -3.04 -3.23
N MET A 57 -14.58 -3.07 -3.69
CA MET A 57 -13.77 -1.86 -3.89
C MET A 57 -14.41 -0.91 -4.91
N ARG A 58 -14.93 -1.43 -6.03
CA ARG A 58 -15.62 -0.63 -7.05
C ARG A 58 -16.83 0.10 -6.48
N GLU A 59 -17.70 -0.61 -5.76
CA GLU A 59 -18.90 -0.03 -5.14
C GLU A 59 -18.54 1.04 -4.10
N TYR A 60 -17.50 0.82 -3.30
CA TYR A 60 -17.02 1.80 -2.32
C TYR A 60 -16.50 3.06 -2.99
N VAL A 61 -15.63 2.95 -3.97
CA VAL A 61 -15.06 4.11 -4.68
C VAL A 61 -16.16 4.91 -5.37
N GLU A 62 -17.09 4.23 -6.07
CA GLU A 62 -18.20 4.90 -6.75
C GLU A 62 -19.04 5.73 -5.77
N VAL A 63 -19.50 5.10 -4.69
CA VAL A 63 -20.37 5.75 -3.71
C VAL A 63 -19.65 6.89 -3.00
N ILE A 64 -18.40 6.68 -2.58
CA ILE A 64 -17.60 7.71 -1.91
C ILE A 64 -17.39 8.92 -2.82
N ARG A 65 -17.07 8.71 -4.11
CA ARG A 65 -16.93 9.82 -5.08
C ARG A 65 -18.23 10.63 -5.23
N ARG A 66 -19.38 9.95 -5.28
CA ARG A 66 -20.69 10.62 -5.37
C ARG A 66 -20.97 11.44 -4.10
N LEU A 67 -20.66 10.90 -2.93
CA LEU A 67 -20.78 11.64 -1.66
C LEU A 67 -19.84 12.85 -1.62
N PHE A 68 -18.59 12.72 -2.07
CA PHE A 68 -17.65 13.86 -2.17
C PHE A 68 -18.12 14.94 -3.12
N ARG A 69 -18.89 14.60 -4.17
CA ARG A 69 -19.56 15.57 -5.05
C ARG A 69 -20.83 16.18 -4.43
N MET A 70 -21.12 15.88 -3.16
CA MET A 70 -22.30 16.34 -2.43
C MET A 70 -23.63 15.87 -3.03
N GLU A 71 -23.62 14.76 -3.77
CA GLU A 71 -24.84 14.14 -4.32
C GLU A 71 -25.68 13.50 -3.22
N THR A 72 -27.00 13.47 -3.40
CA THR A 72 -27.88 12.57 -2.66
C THR A 72 -27.80 11.18 -3.29
N VAL A 73 -27.21 10.23 -2.57
CA VAL A 73 -26.87 8.90 -3.10
C VAL A 73 -27.98 7.90 -2.79
N ASN A 74 -28.54 7.33 -3.85
CA ASN A 74 -29.29 6.09 -3.82
C ASN A 74 -28.44 5.05 -4.57
N PHE A 75 -28.13 3.92 -3.90
CA PHE A 75 -27.29 2.86 -4.44
C PHE A 75 -27.74 1.50 -3.91
N GLU A 76 -27.94 0.53 -4.77
CA GLU A 76 -28.32 -0.85 -4.42
C GLU A 76 -27.29 -1.83 -4.99
N GLY A 77 -26.14 -1.92 -4.32
CA GLY A 77 -25.06 -2.84 -4.65
C GLY A 77 -25.12 -4.13 -3.82
N GLU A 78 -24.15 -4.99 -4.04
CA GLU A 78 -23.96 -6.20 -3.23
C GLU A 78 -23.35 -5.88 -1.87
N PHE A 79 -22.40 -4.96 -1.81
CA PHE A 79 -21.64 -4.60 -0.61
C PHE A 79 -22.07 -3.26 -0.02
N VAL A 80 -22.55 -2.34 -0.87
CA VAL A 80 -22.98 -1.01 -0.45
C VAL A 80 -24.45 -0.83 -0.79
N LYS A 81 -25.24 -0.41 0.22
CA LYS A 81 -26.66 -0.04 0.05
C LYS A 81 -26.89 1.30 0.71
N MET A 82 -27.44 2.24 -0.04
CA MET A 82 -27.75 3.59 0.45
C MET A 82 -29.11 4.07 -0.08
N ARG A 83 -29.82 4.79 0.76
CA ARG A 83 -31.14 5.37 0.41
C ARG A 83 -31.20 6.81 0.86
N GLY A 84 -31.08 7.74 -0.09
CA GLY A 84 -31.15 9.17 0.16
C GLY A 84 -30.00 9.72 1.05
N VAL A 85 -28.81 9.09 1.02
CA VAL A 85 -27.68 9.52 1.84
C VAL A 85 -26.97 10.69 1.17
N ARG A 86 -26.73 11.76 1.93
CA ARG A 86 -25.95 12.93 1.52
C ARG A 86 -25.00 13.31 2.67
N LEU A 87 -23.84 13.87 2.32
CA LEU A 87 -22.97 14.47 3.34
C LEU A 87 -23.60 15.79 3.80
N ASP A 88 -23.75 15.94 5.10
CA ASP A 88 -24.16 17.18 5.75
C ASP A 88 -22.94 17.77 6.47
N VAL A 89 -22.30 18.73 5.83
CA VAL A 89 -21.08 19.37 6.33
C VAL A 89 -21.44 20.77 6.76
N LEU A 90 -21.66 20.94 8.07
CA LEU A 90 -22.19 22.16 8.66
C LEU A 90 -21.16 23.28 8.82
N HIS A 91 -19.85 23.03 8.62
CA HIS A 91 -18.79 23.97 8.95
C HIS A 91 -17.96 24.41 7.74
N GLY A 92 -17.88 25.70 7.52
CA GLY A 92 -16.91 26.39 6.68
C GLY A 92 -17.09 26.25 5.16
N ALA A 93 -16.90 25.08 4.60
CA ALA A 93 -16.85 24.92 3.14
C ALA A 93 -18.23 24.75 2.46
N GLY A 94 -19.31 24.62 3.24
CA GLY A 94 -20.66 24.49 2.70
C GLY A 94 -20.87 23.29 1.78
N GLU A 95 -21.77 23.44 0.80
CA GLU A 95 -22.16 22.37 -0.14
C GLU A 95 -21.21 22.18 -1.34
N ARG A 96 -20.02 22.79 -1.32
CA ARG A 96 -19.06 22.62 -2.42
C ARG A 96 -18.56 21.19 -2.53
N PRO A 97 -18.36 20.64 -3.74
CA PRO A 97 -17.71 19.35 -3.93
C PRO A 97 -16.33 19.31 -3.29
N ARG A 98 -15.97 18.12 -2.75
CA ARG A 98 -14.65 17.85 -2.16
C ARG A 98 -13.78 17.16 -3.20
N ASN A 99 -12.63 17.75 -3.50
CA ASN A 99 -11.64 17.18 -4.42
C ASN A 99 -10.64 16.29 -3.67
N ILE A 100 -11.15 15.31 -2.94
CA ILE A 100 -10.32 14.38 -2.17
C ILE A 100 -9.87 13.25 -3.10
N PRO A 101 -8.57 13.11 -3.39
CA PRO A 101 -8.10 12.04 -4.24
C PRO A 101 -8.25 10.69 -3.54
N ILE A 102 -8.70 9.68 -4.29
CA ILE A 102 -8.89 8.31 -3.82
C ILE A 102 -7.78 7.43 -4.38
N TYR A 103 -7.00 6.85 -3.48
CA TYR A 103 -5.95 5.89 -3.77
C TYR A 103 -6.38 4.48 -3.42
N ILE A 104 -5.92 3.48 -4.16
CA ILE A 104 -6.14 2.08 -3.84
C ILE A 104 -4.80 1.40 -3.59
N GLY A 105 -4.65 0.82 -2.38
CA GLY A 105 -3.54 -0.07 -2.07
C GLY A 105 -3.77 -1.43 -2.73
N ALA A 106 -2.91 -1.81 -3.66
CA ALA A 106 -3.06 -3.01 -4.45
C ALA A 106 -1.80 -3.87 -4.44
N THR A 107 -1.95 -5.15 -4.06
CA THR A 107 -0.89 -6.17 -4.15
C THR A 107 -1.15 -7.15 -5.29
N GLY A 108 -2.41 -7.40 -5.65
CA GLY A 108 -2.80 -8.30 -6.73
C GLY A 108 -3.06 -7.56 -8.04
N PHE A 109 -2.62 -8.14 -9.15
CA PHE A 109 -2.71 -7.51 -10.48
C PHE A 109 -4.14 -7.13 -10.91
N LYS A 110 -5.16 -7.93 -10.55
CA LYS A 110 -6.56 -7.56 -10.82
C LYS A 110 -7.01 -6.31 -10.05
N MET A 111 -6.52 -6.12 -8.82
CA MET A 111 -6.79 -4.91 -8.06
C MET A 111 -6.02 -3.71 -8.63
N MET A 112 -4.82 -3.92 -9.18
CA MET A 112 -4.08 -2.89 -9.90
C MET A 112 -4.77 -2.46 -11.18
N GLU A 113 -5.37 -3.38 -11.96
CA GLU A 113 -6.21 -3.04 -13.10
C GLU A 113 -7.42 -2.20 -12.67
N LEU A 114 -8.14 -2.63 -11.64
CA LEU A 114 -9.26 -1.85 -11.10
C LEU A 114 -8.80 -0.46 -10.64
N ALA A 115 -7.71 -0.38 -9.90
CA ALA A 115 -7.19 0.90 -9.42
C ALA A 115 -6.81 1.82 -10.59
N GLY A 116 -6.17 1.29 -11.63
CA GLY A 116 -5.91 2.01 -12.88
C GLY A 116 -7.17 2.55 -13.54
N GLU A 117 -8.29 1.81 -13.47
CA GLU A 117 -9.56 2.21 -14.06
C GLU A 117 -10.28 3.30 -13.25
N ILE A 118 -10.30 3.21 -11.90
CA ILE A 118 -11.22 4.02 -11.08
C ILE A 118 -10.57 4.93 -10.04
N ALA A 119 -9.28 4.76 -9.71
CA ALA A 119 -8.61 5.54 -8.66
C ALA A 119 -7.81 6.72 -9.22
N ASP A 120 -7.49 7.70 -8.38
CA ASP A 120 -6.61 8.82 -8.72
C ASP A 120 -5.14 8.41 -8.54
N GLY A 121 -4.89 7.42 -7.70
CA GLY A 121 -3.56 6.85 -7.52
C GLY A 121 -3.59 5.39 -7.05
N VAL A 122 -2.45 4.72 -7.17
CA VAL A 122 -2.22 3.35 -6.72
C VAL A 122 -1.08 3.35 -5.73
N LEU A 123 -1.35 2.98 -4.48
CA LEU A 123 -0.29 2.71 -3.52
C LEU A 123 0.37 1.38 -3.90
N LEU A 124 1.57 1.47 -4.47
CA LEU A 124 2.33 0.30 -4.88
C LEU A 124 2.78 -0.51 -3.67
N ASN A 125 2.95 -1.82 -3.89
CA ASN A 125 3.29 -2.73 -2.81
C ASN A 125 4.66 -2.40 -2.18
N TYR A 126 4.80 -2.61 -0.88
CA TYR A 126 6.05 -2.48 -0.16
C TYR A 126 6.78 -3.84 -0.04
N LEU A 127 8.07 -3.82 0.26
CA LEU A 127 8.91 -5.02 0.34
C LEU A 127 8.86 -5.87 -0.95
N VAL A 128 8.95 -5.21 -2.07
CA VAL A 128 9.07 -5.82 -3.40
C VAL A 128 10.33 -5.28 -4.08
N SER A 129 10.86 -5.99 -5.07
CA SER A 129 11.95 -5.45 -5.88
C SER A 129 11.46 -4.30 -6.78
N PRO A 130 12.33 -3.37 -7.20
CA PRO A 130 11.95 -2.36 -8.20
C PRO A 130 11.35 -2.97 -9.47
N THR A 131 11.91 -4.08 -9.95
CA THR A 131 11.43 -4.79 -11.16
C THR A 131 10.04 -5.44 -11.01
N TYR A 132 9.55 -5.65 -9.79
CA TYR A 132 8.17 -6.06 -9.56
C TYR A 132 7.18 -5.00 -10.06
N ASN A 133 7.56 -3.73 -9.98
CA ASN A 133 6.72 -2.63 -10.44
C ASN A 133 6.44 -2.67 -11.93
N ASP A 134 7.34 -3.23 -12.76
CA ASP A 134 7.14 -3.28 -14.21
C ASP A 134 5.83 -4.00 -14.57
N LYS A 135 5.58 -5.15 -13.93
CA LYS A 135 4.30 -5.88 -14.08
C LYS A 135 3.13 -5.13 -13.48
N ALA A 136 3.34 -4.48 -12.32
CA ALA A 136 2.30 -3.66 -11.71
C ALA A 136 1.86 -2.53 -12.67
N LEU A 137 2.82 -1.85 -13.30
CA LEU A 137 2.55 -0.76 -14.26
C LEU A 137 1.82 -1.25 -15.52
N GLU A 138 2.11 -2.47 -16.01
CA GLU A 138 1.35 -3.07 -17.12
C GLU A 138 -0.14 -3.19 -16.78
N HIS A 139 -0.44 -3.70 -15.60
CA HIS A 139 -1.83 -3.87 -15.14
C HIS A 139 -2.53 -2.54 -14.84
N ILE A 140 -1.83 -1.58 -14.23
CA ILE A 140 -2.37 -0.23 -14.01
C ILE A 140 -2.67 0.45 -15.34
N ARG A 141 -1.77 0.36 -16.33
CA ARG A 141 -1.96 0.92 -17.68
C ARG A 141 -3.17 0.30 -18.38
N LYS A 142 -3.33 -1.02 -18.26
CA LYS A 142 -4.49 -1.73 -18.80
C LYS A 142 -5.79 -1.22 -18.19
N GLY A 143 -5.85 -1.05 -16.87
CA GLY A 143 -6.98 -0.46 -16.17
C GLY A 143 -7.26 0.98 -16.60
N ALA A 144 -6.23 1.82 -16.69
CA ALA A 144 -6.33 3.21 -17.16
C ALA A 144 -6.96 3.30 -18.54
N SER A 145 -6.55 2.41 -19.45
CA SER A 145 -7.09 2.37 -20.82
C SER A 145 -8.60 2.13 -20.87
N ILE A 146 -9.17 1.38 -19.91
CA ILE A 146 -10.62 1.13 -19.83
C ILE A 146 -11.40 2.44 -19.62
N SER A 147 -10.81 3.37 -18.82
CA SER A 147 -11.42 4.69 -18.55
C SER A 147 -10.90 5.81 -19.46
N GLY A 148 -10.15 5.47 -20.51
CA GLY A 148 -9.59 6.46 -21.44
C GLY A 148 -8.46 7.30 -20.85
N ARG A 149 -7.85 6.87 -19.76
CA ARG A 149 -6.72 7.54 -19.09
C ARG A 149 -5.39 6.92 -19.51
N ARG A 150 -4.32 7.66 -19.30
CA ARG A 150 -2.95 7.19 -19.47
C ARG A 150 -2.37 6.82 -18.10
N LEU A 151 -1.27 6.08 -18.08
CA LEU A 151 -0.55 5.73 -16.85
C LEU A 151 -0.07 6.97 -16.08
N GLU A 152 0.34 8.00 -16.81
CA GLU A 152 0.84 9.27 -16.28
C GLU A 152 -0.22 10.07 -15.51
N ASP A 153 -1.50 9.82 -15.79
CA ASP A 153 -2.64 10.46 -15.14
C ASP A 153 -2.94 9.81 -13.76
N ILE A 154 -2.19 8.77 -13.38
CA ILE A 154 -2.38 8.00 -12.14
C ILE A 154 -1.13 8.12 -11.27
N ASP A 155 -1.27 8.67 -10.09
CA ASP A 155 -0.18 8.73 -9.12
C ASP A 155 0.16 7.34 -8.56
N ARG A 156 1.45 7.07 -8.31
CA ARG A 156 1.96 5.75 -7.91
C ARG A 156 2.96 5.85 -6.76
N PRO A 157 2.51 6.39 -5.60
CA PRO A 157 3.37 6.40 -4.42
C PRO A 157 3.69 4.98 -3.97
N GLN A 158 4.87 4.80 -3.39
CA GLN A 158 5.33 3.50 -2.88
C GLN A 158 5.97 3.63 -1.52
N LEU A 159 5.52 2.79 -0.59
CA LEU A 159 6.18 2.65 0.70
C LEU A 159 7.44 1.80 0.52
N ILE A 160 8.60 2.40 0.72
CA ILE A 160 9.90 1.75 0.59
C ILE A 160 10.45 1.47 1.99
N ALA A 161 10.52 0.21 2.34
CA ALA A 161 11.16 -0.20 3.59
C ALA A 161 12.65 0.14 3.53
N CYS A 162 13.14 0.90 4.51
CA CYS A 162 14.54 1.29 4.55
C CYS A 162 15.18 1.01 5.91
N SER A 163 16.46 0.72 5.90
CA SER A 163 17.30 0.65 7.07
C SER A 163 18.61 1.35 6.74
N MET A 164 18.94 2.39 7.51
CA MET A 164 20.06 3.27 7.21
C MET A 164 20.99 3.36 8.41
N ASP A 165 22.29 3.18 8.15
CA ASP A 165 23.35 3.33 9.16
C ASP A 165 24.65 3.79 8.46
N GLU A 166 25.63 4.29 9.21
CA GLU A 166 26.97 4.56 8.67
C GLU A 166 27.69 3.27 8.28
N ASP A 167 27.36 2.16 8.97
CA ASP A 167 27.77 0.80 8.65
C ASP A 167 26.68 0.09 7.84
N ALA A 168 26.95 -0.13 6.55
CA ALA A 168 26.02 -0.78 5.63
C ALA A 168 25.61 -2.19 6.08
N ASP A 169 26.54 -2.97 6.60
CA ASP A 169 26.28 -4.34 7.05
C ASP A 169 25.31 -4.33 8.23
N ARG A 170 25.51 -3.41 9.17
CA ARG A 170 24.62 -3.21 10.30
C ARG A 170 23.20 -2.82 9.84
N ALA A 171 23.08 -1.91 8.90
CA ALA A 171 21.80 -1.52 8.33
C ALA A 171 21.06 -2.73 7.73
N ILE A 172 21.76 -3.56 6.96
CA ILE A 172 21.21 -4.76 6.33
C ILE A 172 20.75 -5.76 7.39
N GLN A 173 21.56 -6.02 8.43
CA GLN A 173 21.20 -6.95 9.50
C GLN A 173 19.96 -6.50 10.28
N LEU A 174 19.76 -5.20 10.50
CA LEU A 174 18.55 -4.66 11.13
C LEU A 174 17.28 -4.92 10.31
N ALA A 175 17.37 -4.86 8.97
CA ALA A 175 16.24 -5.13 8.08
C ALA A 175 15.94 -6.64 7.92
N LYS A 176 16.93 -7.50 8.11
CA LYS A 176 16.88 -8.93 7.79
C LYS A 176 15.71 -9.66 8.44
N LYS A 177 15.44 -9.41 9.72
CA LYS A 177 14.34 -10.04 10.45
C LYS A 177 12.97 -9.70 9.83
N HIS A 178 12.78 -8.44 9.41
CA HIS A 178 11.55 -7.99 8.79
C HIS A 178 11.35 -8.61 7.39
N VAL A 179 12.42 -8.68 6.61
CA VAL A 179 12.43 -9.37 5.31
C VAL A 179 12.10 -10.85 5.46
N THR A 180 12.72 -11.53 6.45
CA THR A 180 12.45 -12.95 6.75
C THR A 180 10.98 -13.20 7.10
N MET A 181 10.40 -12.36 7.94
CA MET A 181 8.99 -12.42 8.27
C MET A 181 8.11 -12.33 7.01
N THR A 182 8.45 -11.44 6.09
CA THR A 182 7.70 -11.23 4.85
C THR A 182 7.83 -12.41 3.88
N LEU A 183 8.99 -13.07 3.82
CA LEU A 183 9.19 -14.32 3.07
C LEU A 183 8.22 -15.41 3.52
N GLY A 184 7.98 -15.53 4.82
CA GLY A 184 7.00 -16.47 5.36
C GLY A 184 5.55 -16.06 5.13
N GLN A 185 5.28 -14.77 5.24
CA GLN A 185 3.92 -14.21 5.19
C GLN A 185 3.37 -14.06 3.77
N GLN A 186 4.20 -13.65 2.81
CA GLN A 186 3.80 -13.32 1.45
C GLN A 186 4.69 -13.99 0.38
N PRO A 187 4.81 -15.32 0.40
CA PRO A 187 5.76 -16.06 -0.46
C PRO A 187 5.54 -15.77 -1.96
N HIS A 188 4.30 -15.63 -2.39
CA HIS A 188 3.96 -15.36 -3.80
C HIS A 188 4.44 -13.97 -4.27
N ILE A 189 4.43 -12.97 -3.40
CA ILE A 189 4.95 -11.62 -3.67
C ILE A 189 6.48 -11.67 -3.73
N MET A 190 7.10 -12.39 -2.80
CA MET A 190 8.55 -12.55 -2.77
C MET A 190 9.08 -13.25 -4.03
N LYS A 191 8.39 -14.30 -4.46
CA LYS A 191 8.69 -14.98 -5.73
C LYS A 191 8.55 -14.04 -6.92
N ALA A 192 7.47 -13.24 -6.96
CA ALA A 192 7.25 -12.26 -8.01
C ALA A 192 8.30 -11.13 -8.01
N SER A 193 8.95 -10.88 -6.87
CA SER A 193 10.05 -9.94 -6.70
C SER A 193 11.43 -10.53 -7.03
N GLY A 194 11.50 -11.79 -7.48
CA GLY A 194 12.75 -12.43 -7.90
C GLY A 194 13.44 -13.26 -6.82
N VAL A 195 12.83 -13.48 -5.65
CA VAL A 195 13.37 -14.38 -4.65
C VAL A 195 13.15 -15.83 -5.09
N SER A 196 14.18 -16.69 -4.93
CA SER A 196 14.09 -18.09 -5.33
C SER A 196 13.04 -18.86 -4.52
N GLN A 197 12.36 -19.81 -5.18
CA GLN A 197 11.38 -20.66 -4.51
C GLN A 197 12.03 -21.52 -3.41
N ASP A 198 13.22 -22.02 -3.66
CA ASP A 198 13.95 -22.86 -2.69
C ASP A 198 14.23 -22.11 -1.37
N LEU A 199 14.63 -20.85 -1.45
CA LEU A 199 14.83 -20.02 -0.25
C LEU A 199 13.51 -19.76 0.48
N ILE A 200 12.43 -19.46 -0.27
CA ILE A 200 11.10 -19.24 0.31
C ILE A 200 10.62 -20.47 1.06
N ASP A 201 10.74 -21.66 0.44
CA ASP A 201 10.31 -22.94 1.03
C ASP A 201 11.12 -23.27 2.28
N GLU A 202 12.43 -23.04 2.24
CA GLU A 202 13.32 -23.30 3.36
C GLU A 202 13.04 -22.35 4.54
N VAL A 203 12.83 -21.06 4.27
CA VAL A 203 12.43 -20.08 5.28
C VAL A 203 11.11 -20.49 5.93
N GLN A 204 10.10 -20.87 5.14
CA GLN A 204 8.80 -21.32 5.66
C GLN A 204 8.93 -22.60 6.49
N ARG A 205 9.79 -23.54 6.08
CA ARG A 205 10.06 -24.79 6.82
C ARG A 205 10.67 -24.49 8.18
N ILE A 206 11.69 -23.60 8.25
CA ILE A 206 12.37 -23.22 9.50
C ILE A 206 11.41 -22.44 10.41
N MET A 207 10.61 -21.52 9.85
CA MET A 207 9.61 -20.77 10.59
C MET A 207 8.50 -21.66 11.17
N GLY A 208 8.29 -22.84 10.59
CA GLY A 208 7.20 -23.77 10.96
C GLY A 208 5.82 -23.31 10.47
N GLY A 209 5.78 -22.55 9.36
CA GLY A 209 4.59 -22.00 8.75
C GLY A 209 4.33 -20.54 9.12
N TRP A 210 3.16 -20.04 8.76
CA TRP A 210 2.69 -18.70 9.12
C TRP A 210 1.34 -18.78 9.87
N PRO A 211 1.18 -18.20 11.07
CA PRO A 211 2.21 -17.47 11.86
C PRO A 211 3.39 -18.35 12.28
N ALA A 212 4.58 -17.73 12.35
CA ALA A 212 5.79 -18.43 12.71
C ALA A 212 5.74 -19.00 14.14
N LYS A 213 6.37 -20.14 14.36
CA LYS A 213 6.60 -20.68 15.70
C LYS A 213 7.55 -19.76 16.50
N PRO A 214 7.49 -19.77 17.85
CA PRO A 214 8.41 -19.00 18.67
C PRO A 214 9.88 -19.25 18.28
N GLY A 215 10.64 -18.19 18.04
CA GLY A 215 12.04 -18.25 17.58
C GLY A 215 12.23 -18.67 16.13
N GLY A 216 11.16 -18.94 15.37
CA GLY A 216 11.24 -19.40 13.99
C GLY A 216 11.73 -18.34 13.03
N ILE A 217 11.34 -17.06 13.23
CA ILE A 217 11.81 -15.95 12.39
C ILE A 217 13.32 -15.72 12.60
N GLU A 218 13.78 -15.73 13.84
CA GLU A 218 15.19 -15.54 14.19
C GLU A 218 16.07 -16.59 13.53
N LYS A 219 15.69 -17.89 13.65
CA LYS A 219 16.41 -18.98 13.03
C LYS A 219 16.39 -18.92 11.49
N ALA A 220 15.25 -18.56 10.91
CA ALA A 220 15.16 -18.44 9.47
C ALA A 220 15.95 -17.23 8.92
N ALA A 221 16.12 -16.17 9.71
CA ALA A 221 16.92 -15.01 9.31
C ALA A 221 18.40 -15.35 9.09
N GLU A 222 18.92 -16.40 9.75
CA GLU A 222 20.32 -16.84 9.60
C GLU A 222 20.62 -17.32 8.17
N ILE A 223 19.64 -17.85 7.46
CA ILE A 223 19.80 -18.36 6.09
C ILE A 223 19.43 -17.34 5.00
N VAL A 224 18.81 -16.20 5.35
CA VAL A 224 18.43 -15.19 4.36
C VAL A 224 19.66 -14.40 3.93
N PRO A 225 20.04 -14.44 2.63
CA PRO A 225 21.19 -13.69 2.14
C PRO A 225 20.96 -12.18 2.21
N ASP A 226 22.02 -11.42 2.46
CA ASP A 226 22.01 -9.96 2.48
C ASP A 226 21.55 -9.37 1.13
N SER A 227 21.89 -10.05 0.03
CA SER A 227 21.42 -9.69 -1.31
C SER A 227 19.90 -9.73 -1.46
N VAL A 228 19.19 -10.59 -0.72
CA VAL A 228 17.72 -10.63 -0.71
C VAL A 228 17.16 -9.45 0.09
N VAL A 229 17.84 -9.04 1.18
CA VAL A 229 17.46 -7.84 1.91
C VAL A 229 17.58 -6.62 1.00
N GLN A 230 18.72 -6.44 0.35
CA GLN A 230 18.98 -5.33 -0.58
C GLN A 230 18.11 -5.37 -1.85
N LEU A 231 17.62 -6.55 -2.25
CA LEU A 231 16.72 -6.69 -3.39
C LEU A 231 15.40 -5.95 -3.17
N ILE A 232 14.82 -6.07 -1.96
CA ILE A 232 13.44 -5.65 -1.65
C ILE A 232 13.35 -4.52 -0.63
N THR A 233 14.49 -4.01 -0.15
CA THR A 233 14.56 -2.86 0.77
C THR A 233 15.62 -1.87 0.30
N ALA A 234 15.52 -0.63 0.76
CA ALA A 234 16.57 0.36 0.67
C ALA A 234 17.41 0.29 1.97
N SER A 235 18.36 -0.65 2.03
CA SER A 235 19.18 -0.87 3.23
C SER A 235 20.66 -0.72 2.93
N GLY A 236 21.37 0.03 3.79
CA GLY A 236 22.79 0.34 3.67
C GLY A 236 23.15 1.73 4.19
N THR A 237 24.15 2.34 3.58
CA THR A 237 24.51 3.74 3.82
C THR A 237 23.47 4.70 3.22
N VAL A 238 23.63 6.00 3.47
CA VAL A 238 22.78 7.05 2.83
C VAL A 238 22.81 6.91 1.30
N ASP A 239 23.98 6.75 0.70
CA ASP A 239 24.14 6.62 -0.73
C ASP A 239 23.45 5.37 -1.28
N ASP A 240 23.53 4.24 -0.57
CA ASP A 240 22.85 3.00 -0.93
C ASP A 240 21.31 3.18 -0.92
N VAL A 241 20.80 3.86 0.10
CA VAL A 241 19.36 4.14 0.22
C VAL A 241 18.90 5.07 -0.90
N VAL A 242 19.61 6.18 -1.16
CA VAL A 242 19.28 7.12 -2.24
C VAL A 242 19.32 6.41 -3.60
N LYS A 243 20.35 5.60 -3.85
CA LYS A 243 20.47 4.81 -5.07
C LYS A 243 19.26 3.87 -5.24
N LYS A 244 18.88 3.14 -4.19
CA LYS A 244 17.74 2.22 -4.25
C LYS A 244 16.42 2.96 -4.45
N VAL A 245 16.22 4.12 -3.83
CA VAL A 245 15.03 4.97 -4.05
C VAL A 245 14.95 5.42 -5.51
N ASN A 246 16.08 5.80 -6.12
CA ASN A 246 16.14 6.15 -7.54
C ASN A 246 15.84 4.95 -8.45
N GLU A 247 16.23 3.72 -8.07
CA GLU A 247 15.82 2.51 -8.78
C GLU A 247 14.29 2.34 -8.76
N TYR A 248 13.62 2.52 -7.60
CA TYR A 248 12.17 2.48 -7.55
C TYR A 248 11.51 3.58 -8.40
N ALA A 249 12.08 4.79 -8.41
CA ALA A 249 11.59 5.88 -9.26
C ALA A 249 11.72 5.53 -10.75
N ALA A 250 12.85 4.95 -11.17
CA ALA A 250 13.07 4.47 -12.54
C ALA A 250 12.07 3.37 -12.95
N HIS A 251 11.58 2.59 -11.99
CA HIS A 251 10.54 1.57 -12.17
C HIS A 251 9.12 2.08 -11.83
N GLY A 252 8.88 3.39 -11.94
CA GLY A 252 7.56 4.01 -11.97
C GLY A 252 6.95 4.40 -10.63
N CYS A 253 7.71 4.37 -9.53
CA CYS A 253 7.32 5.03 -8.30
C CYS A 253 7.35 6.55 -8.50
N THR A 254 6.22 7.23 -8.30
CA THR A 254 6.12 8.70 -8.46
C THR A 254 6.42 9.48 -7.19
N ALA A 255 6.20 8.84 -6.03
CA ALA A 255 6.45 9.42 -4.72
C ALA A 255 6.96 8.34 -3.75
N PRO A 256 8.27 8.26 -3.50
CA PRO A 256 8.83 7.34 -2.52
C PRO A 256 8.48 7.79 -1.09
N LEU A 257 7.95 6.86 -0.31
CA LEU A 257 7.62 7.04 1.11
C LEU A 257 8.53 6.10 1.91
N LEU A 258 9.52 6.63 2.60
CA LEU A 258 10.45 5.81 3.36
C LEU A 258 9.81 5.30 4.66
N LEU A 259 9.90 4.00 4.89
CA LEU A 259 9.52 3.33 6.14
C LEU A 259 10.78 2.85 6.85
N PRO A 260 11.29 3.59 7.86
CA PRO A 260 12.44 3.15 8.62
C PRO A 260 12.15 1.86 9.39
N LEU A 261 12.94 0.82 9.15
CA LEU A 261 12.88 -0.47 9.87
C LEU A 261 13.76 -0.46 11.13
N SER A 262 14.82 0.34 11.13
CA SER A 262 15.60 0.68 12.33
C SER A 262 14.85 1.78 13.09
N GLY A 263 14.74 1.70 14.41
CA GLY A 263 14.04 2.70 15.23
C GLY A 263 14.63 4.12 15.19
N ASN A 264 15.52 4.41 14.23
CA ASN A 264 16.24 5.66 14.08
C ASN A 264 15.61 6.58 13.03
N VAL A 265 14.33 6.92 13.23
CA VAL A 265 13.55 7.74 12.30
C VAL A 265 14.17 9.13 12.12
N GLU A 266 14.62 9.75 13.20
CA GLU A 266 15.23 11.08 13.18
C GLU A 266 16.49 11.11 12.31
N TYR A 267 17.35 10.12 12.44
CA TYR A 267 18.55 9.98 11.61
C TYR A 267 18.22 9.88 10.11
N VAL A 268 17.20 9.07 9.77
CA VAL A 268 16.77 8.93 8.37
C VAL A 268 16.23 10.25 7.82
N ILE A 269 15.41 10.98 8.59
CA ILE A 269 14.88 12.29 8.18
C ILE A 269 16.05 13.27 7.98
N GLU A 270 16.95 13.38 8.93
CA GLU A 270 18.08 14.31 8.90
C GLU A 270 19.00 14.07 7.69
N LYS A 271 19.35 12.81 7.43
CA LYS A 271 20.26 12.44 6.34
C LYS A 271 19.60 12.58 4.96
N ILE A 272 18.33 12.19 4.81
CA ILE A 272 17.64 12.29 3.50
C ILE A 272 17.24 13.73 3.17
N SER A 273 16.93 14.59 4.16
CA SER A 273 16.62 16.00 3.89
C SER A 273 17.84 16.82 3.45
N GLY A 274 19.05 16.31 3.63
CA GLY A 274 20.30 16.93 3.20
C GLY A 274 20.94 16.30 1.96
N ALA A 275 20.32 15.27 1.36
CA ALA A 275 20.89 14.49 0.25
C ALA A 275 20.35 14.92 -1.14
#